data_64559100c10371832f68ebc27a1dafba
#
_entry.id   64559100c10371832f68ebc27a1dafba
#
_cell.length_a   1.000
_cell.length_b   1.000
_cell.length_c   1.000
_cell.angle_alpha   90.00
_cell.angle_beta   90.00
_cell.angle_gamma   90.00
#
_symmetry.space_group_name_H-M   'P 1'
#
loop_
_entity.id
_entity.type
_entity.pdbx_description
1 polymer ?
#
loop_
_entity_poly.entity_id
_entity_poly.type
_entity_poly.pdbx_seq_one_letter_code
_entity_poly.pdbx_strand_id
1 'polypeptide(L)'
;MVTLNDYLILSAILFAIGTAGVFLRRNLITILLSIEIMLNAVNLTFVAFGRALASADGQIIVFFVMTVAAAEAAVGLAIVISLFRHRESLNPDSFASLKW
;
A
#
# COMPACT_ATOMS: atom_id res chain seq x y z
N MET A 1 -21.76 -11.27 -15.08
CA MET A 1 -20.55 -11.97 -14.66
C MET A 1 -19.37 -11.02 -14.70
N VAL A 2 -18.50 -11.11 -13.70
CA VAL A 2 -17.34 -10.22 -13.65
C VAL A 2 -16.28 -10.69 -14.65
N THR A 3 -15.84 -9.80 -15.50
CA THR A 3 -14.87 -10.11 -16.56
C THR A 3 -13.47 -9.67 -16.15
N LEU A 4 -12.46 -10.08 -16.92
CA LEU A 4 -11.09 -9.62 -16.71
C LEU A 4 -11.02 -8.08 -16.79
N ASN A 5 -11.72 -7.48 -17.76
CA ASN A 5 -11.75 -6.03 -17.89
C ASN A 5 -12.30 -5.34 -16.65
N ASP A 6 -13.32 -5.91 -16.02
CA ASP A 6 -13.90 -5.34 -14.81
C ASP A 6 -12.87 -5.30 -13.68
N TYR A 7 -12.10 -6.37 -13.51
CA TYR A 7 -11.04 -6.43 -12.52
C TYR A 7 -9.92 -5.44 -12.82
N LEU A 8 -9.54 -5.32 -14.10
CA LEU A 8 -8.48 -4.39 -14.50
C LEU A 8 -8.90 -2.94 -14.29
N ILE A 9 -10.16 -2.62 -14.57
CA ILE A 9 -10.68 -1.27 -14.31
C ILE A 9 -10.64 -0.96 -12.82
N LEU A 10 -11.08 -1.89 -11.99
CA LEU A 10 -11.02 -1.70 -10.54
C LEU A 10 -9.58 -1.53 -10.06
N SER A 11 -8.66 -2.35 -10.56
CA SER A 11 -7.24 -2.24 -10.23
C SER A 11 -6.68 -0.87 -10.61
N ALA A 12 -7.03 -0.38 -11.79
CA ALA A 12 -6.57 0.93 -12.26
C ALA A 12 -7.10 2.05 -11.36
N ILE A 13 -8.36 1.96 -10.96
CA ILE A 13 -8.97 2.95 -10.07
C ILE A 13 -8.28 2.94 -8.70
N LEU A 14 -8.05 1.75 -8.14
CA LEU A 14 -7.38 1.62 -6.85
C LEU A 14 -5.96 2.13 -6.91
N PHE A 15 -5.24 1.82 -7.97
CA PHE A 15 -3.88 2.30 -8.15
C PHE A 15 -3.84 3.82 -8.25
N ALA A 16 -4.78 4.40 -8.99
CA ALA A 16 -4.90 5.86 -9.12
C ALA A 16 -5.20 6.51 -7.77
N ILE A 17 -6.09 5.92 -6.97
CA ILE A 17 -6.42 6.42 -5.64
C ILE A 17 -5.19 6.38 -4.74
N GLY A 18 -4.46 5.26 -4.74
CA GLY A 18 -3.24 5.13 -3.95
C GLY A 18 -2.17 6.13 -4.38
N THR A 19 -1.98 6.30 -5.67
CA THR A 19 -1.03 7.28 -6.21
C THR A 19 -1.39 8.70 -5.79
N ALA A 20 -2.67 9.04 -5.90
CA ALA A 20 -3.15 10.35 -5.45
C ALA A 20 -2.88 10.56 -3.95
N GLY A 21 -3.09 9.53 -3.15
CA GLY A 21 -2.82 9.61 -1.71
C GLY A 21 -1.36 9.90 -1.41
N VAL A 22 -0.44 9.30 -2.16
CA VAL A 22 1.00 9.53 -1.97
C VAL A 22 1.36 10.99 -2.28
N PHE A 23 0.80 11.54 -3.35
CA PHE A 23 1.15 12.91 -3.78
C PHE A 23 0.39 14.00 -3.04
N LEU A 24 -0.83 13.73 -2.60
CA LEU A 24 -1.69 14.75 -2.01
C LEU A 24 -1.57 14.85 -0.49
N ARG A 25 -1.07 13.81 0.17
CA ARG A 25 -0.95 13.77 1.62
C ARG A 25 0.51 13.70 2.03
N ARG A 26 0.82 14.37 3.14
CA ARG A 26 2.18 14.39 3.68
C ARG A 26 2.30 13.66 5.01
N ASN A 27 1.21 13.06 5.45
CA ASN A 27 1.20 12.28 6.67
C ASN A 27 1.81 10.90 6.38
N LEU A 28 2.75 10.46 7.21
CA LEU A 28 3.42 9.18 7.00
C LEU A 28 2.46 8.00 6.99
N ILE A 29 1.47 8.02 7.87
CA ILE A 29 0.48 6.94 7.93
C ILE A 29 -0.34 6.90 6.65
N THR A 30 -0.76 8.05 6.14
CA THR A 30 -1.53 8.13 4.91
C THR A 30 -0.71 7.68 3.71
N ILE A 31 0.57 8.04 3.65
CA ILE A 31 1.46 7.58 2.59
C ILE A 31 1.61 6.07 2.64
N LEU A 32 1.81 5.51 3.83
CA LEU A 32 1.93 4.07 4.01
C LEU A 32 0.67 3.34 3.55
N LEU A 33 -0.52 3.83 3.97
CA LEU A 33 -1.79 3.26 3.54
C LEU A 33 -1.99 3.38 2.03
N SER A 34 -1.56 4.47 1.44
CA SER A 34 -1.67 4.69 -0.01
C SER A 34 -0.81 3.70 -0.78
N ILE A 35 0.39 3.43 -0.31
CA ILE A 35 1.26 2.43 -0.92
C ILE A 35 0.62 1.05 -0.80
N GLU A 36 0.00 0.73 0.33
CA GLU A 36 -0.70 -0.55 0.50
C GLU A 36 -1.86 -0.70 -0.48
N ILE A 37 -2.60 0.39 -0.74
CA ILE A 37 -3.66 0.37 -1.75
C ILE A 37 -3.08 0.11 -3.13
N MET A 38 -1.95 0.73 -3.47
CA MET A 38 -1.27 0.50 -4.75
C MET A 38 -0.83 -0.95 -4.90
N LEU A 39 -0.26 -1.54 -3.85
CA LEU A 39 0.14 -2.94 -3.86
C LEU A 39 -1.06 -3.86 -4.00
N ASN A 40 -2.17 -3.54 -3.36
CA ASN A 40 -3.40 -4.30 -3.48
C ASN A 40 -3.94 -4.26 -4.92
N ALA A 41 -3.84 -3.10 -5.57
CA ALA A 41 -4.24 -2.98 -6.98
C ALA A 41 -3.41 -3.88 -7.88
N VAL A 42 -2.10 -3.93 -7.66
CA VAL A 42 -1.19 -4.82 -8.40
C VAL A 42 -1.56 -6.29 -8.13
N ASN A 43 -1.83 -6.64 -6.89
CA ASN A 43 -2.23 -8.00 -6.52
C ASN A 43 -3.53 -8.40 -7.21
N LEU A 44 -4.50 -7.51 -7.23
CA LEU A 44 -5.77 -7.78 -7.92
C LEU A 44 -5.54 -8.05 -9.40
N THR A 45 -4.62 -7.32 -10.02
CA THR A 45 -4.24 -7.54 -11.42
C THR A 45 -3.65 -8.93 -11.62
N PHE A 46 -2.73 -9.36 -10.75
CA PHE A 46 -2.14 -10.70 -10.84
C PHE A 46 -3.19 -11.79 -10.67
N VAL A 47 -4.08 -11.64 -9.71
CA VAL A 47 -5.15 -12.62 -9.49
C VAL A 47 -6.08 -12.69 -10.70
N ALA A 48 -6.43 -11.54 -11.26
CA ALA A 48 -7.32 -11.46 -12.42
C ALA A 48 -6.71 -12.14 -13.64
N PHE A 49 -5.44 -11.89 -13.93
CA PHE A 49 -4.76 -12.54 -15.03
C PHE A 49 -4.56 -14.03 -14.78
N GLY A 50 -4.23 -14.42 -13.55
CA GLY A 50 -4.12 -15.82 -13.19
C GLY A 50 -5.41 -16.58 -13.47
N ARG A 51 -6.53 -15.99 -13.08
CA ARG A 51 -7.85 -16.59 -13.34
C ARG A 51 -8.15 -16.66 -14.83
N ALA A 52 -7.89 -15.59 -15.56
CA ALA A 52 -8.16 -15.53 -16.99
C ALA A 52 -7.32 -16.54 -17.79
N LEU A 53 -6.08 -16.78 -17.35
CA LEU A 53 -5.16 -17.70 -18.01
C LEU A 53 -5.19 -19.11 -17.41
N ALA A 54 -6.07 -19.35 -16.45
CA ALA A 54 -6.19 -20.62 -15.73
C ALA A 54 -4.84 -21.07 -15.16
N SER A 55 -4.07 -20.12 -14.61
CA SER A 55 -2.74 -20.36 -14.05
C SER A 55 -2.71 -20.00 -12.58
N ALA A 56 -2.04 -20.82 -11.77
CA ALA A 56 -1.83 -20.53 -10.36
C ALA A 56 -0.66 -19.57 -10.12
N ASP A 57 0.12 -19.25 -11.15
CA ASP A 57 1.32 -18.43 -11.01
C ASP A 57 0.99 -17.04 -10.47
N GLY A 58 -0.09 -16.43 -10.94
CA GLY A 58 -0.52 -15.14 -10.48
C GLY A 58 -0.85 -15.12 -9.00
N GLN A 59 -1.48 -16.19 -8.50
CA GLN A 59 -1.82 -16.31 -7.09
C GLN A 59 -0.59 -16.55 -6.23
N ILE A 60 0.38 -17.30 -6.73
CA ILE A 60 1.63 -17.54 -6.03
C ILE A 60 2.40 -16.22 -5.88
N ILE A 61 2.48 -15.43 -6.95
CA ILE A 61 3.12 -14.12 -6.92
C ILE A 61 2.43 -13.21 -5.90
N VAL A 62 1.10 -13.19 -5.90
CA VAL A 62 0.31 -12.41 -4.94
C VAL A 62 0.64 -12.82 -3.51
N PHE A 63 0.77 -14.12 -3.25
CA PHE A 63 1.12 -14.61 -1.92
C PHE A 63 2.45 -14.04 -1.45
N PHE A 64 3.46 -14.04 -2.32
CA PHE A 64 4.77 -13.46 -2.00
C PHE A 64 4.68 -11.95 -1.78
N VAL A 65 3.96 -11.25 -2.66
CA VAL A 65 3.80 -9.80 -2.55
C VAL A 65 3.08 -9.43 -1.25
N MET A 66 2.06 -10.18 -0.89
CA MET A 66 1.34 -9.94 0.37
C MET A 66 2.25 -10.15 1.59
N THR A 67 3.12 -11.16 1.54
CA THR A 67 4.07 -11.42 2.62
C THR A 67 5.04 -10.25 2.77
N VAL A 68 5.59 -9.77 1.67
CA VAL A 68 6.49 -8.61 1.67
C VAL A 68 5.76 -7.36 2.13
N ALA A 69 4.54 -7.14 1.63
CA ALA A 69 3.73 -5.99 2.02
C ALA A 69 3.42 -6.00 3.51
N ALA A 70 3.11 -7.16 4.06
CA ALA A 70 2.85 -7.29 5.50
C ALA A 70 4.10 -6.95 6.31
N ALA A 71 5.27 -7.41 5.88
CA ALA A 71 6.53 -7.10 6.54
C ALA A 71 6.84 -5.60 6.46
N GLU A 72 6.63 -4.99 5.29
CA GLU A 72 6.84 -3.55 5.11
C GLU A 72 5.89 -2.74 5.98
N ALA A 73 4.63 -3.14 6.05
CA ALA A 73 3.63 -2.46 6.88
C ALA A 73 4.02 -2.55 8.36
N ALA A 74 4.47 -3.72 8.80
CA ALA A 74 4.90 -3.92 10.19
C ALA A 74 6.11 -3.03 10.53
N VAL A 75 7.11 -3.01 9.66
CA VAL A 75 8.30 -2.18 9.86
C VAL A 75 7.93 -0.70 9.79
N GLY A 76 7.15 -0.31 8.79
CA GLY A 76 6.71 1.07 8.63
C GLY A 76 5.91 1.56 9.83
N LEU A 77 5.00 0.73 10.33
CA LEU A 77 4.21 1.06 11.51
C LEU A 77 5.09 1.17 12.75
N ALA A 78 6.07 0.27 12.90
CA ALA A 78 7.02 0.33 14.00
C ALA A 78 7.83 1.65 13.97
N ILE A 79 8.25 2.08 12.79
CA ILE A 79 8.94 3.35 12.61
C ILE A 79 8.04 4.52 13.02
N VAL A 80 6.79 4.51 12.57
CA VAL A 80 5.84 5.56 12.90
C VAL A 80 5.62 5.63 14.41
N ILE A 81 5.43 4.47 15.06
CA ILE A 81 5.26 4.42 16.51
C ILE A 81 6.49 4.94 17.23
N SER A 82 7.68 4.57 16.78
CA SER A 82 8.93 5.05 17.37
C SER A 82 9.06 6.57 17.27
N LEU A 83 8.70 7.13 16.12
CA LEU A 83 8.72 8.57 15.91
C LEU A 83 7.74 9.27 16.84
N PHE A 84 6.52 8.74 16.99
CA PHE A 84 5.55 9.34 17.90
C PHE A 84 6.01 9.28 19.34
N ARG A 85 6.58 8.17 19.77
CA ARG A 85 7.10 8.03 21.14
C ARG A 85 8.26 8.98 21.39
N HIS A 86 9.14 9.12 20.41
CA HIS A 86 10.25 10.05 20.50
C HIS A 86 9.76 11.50 20.57
N ARG A 87 8.69 11.81 19.82
CA ARG A 87 8.07 13.13 19.80
C ARG A 87 7.46 13.55 21.11
N GLU A 88 6.88 12.62 21.84
CA GLU A 88 6.31 12.92 23.14
C GLU A 88 7.35 13.45 24.12
N SER A 89 8.62 13.09 23.90
CA SER A 89 9.74 13.56 24.71
C SER A 89 10.45 14.77 24.13
N LEU A 90 9.99 15.24 22.93
CA LEU A 90 10.59 16.37 22.24
C LEU A 90 9.62 17.57 22.24
N ASN A 91 10.20 18.71 21.90
CA ASN A 91 9.41 19.91 21.76
C ASN A 91 8.59 19.89 20.45
N PRO A 92 7.43 20.58 20.39
CA PRO A 92 6.59 20.58 19.18
C PRO A 92 7.29 21.03 17.90
N ASP A 93 8.29 21.88 18.01
CA ASP A 93 9.04 22.35 16.83
C ASP A 93 9.83 21.23 16.18
N SER A 94 10.44 20.36 16.99
CA SER A 94 11.12 19.17 16.49
C SER A 94 10.15 18.26 15.77
N PHE A 95 8.93 18.19 16.28
CA PHE A 95 7.88 17.42 15.67
C PHE A 95 7.52 17.96 14.28
N ALA A 96 7.35 19.24 14.16
CA ALA A 96 6.99 19.86 12.89
C ALA A 96 8.03 19.59 11.81
N SER A 97 9.31 19.56 12.16
CA SER A 97 10.38 19.29 11.21
C SER A 97 10.40 17.86 10.72
N LEU A 98 9.83 16.91 11.47
CA LEU A 98 9.78 15.51 11.06
C LEU A 98 8.65 15.20 10.08
N LYS A 99 7.73 16.10 9.90
CA LYS A 99 6.61 15.88 8.99
C LYS A 99 7.03 15.90 7.53
N TRP A 100 7.98 16.68 7.18
CA TRP A 100 8.38 16.93 5.79
C TRP A 100 9.88 17.06 5.64
#